data_97c1e71b12849f7063a2f38801848446
#
_entry.id   97c1e71b12849f7063a2f38801848446
#
_cell.length_a   1.000
_cell.length_b   1.000
_cell.length_c   1.000
_cell.angle_alpha   90.00
_cell.angle_beta   90.00
_cell.angle_gamma   90.00
#
_symmetry.space_group_name_H-M   'P 1'
#
loop_
_entity.id
_entity.type
_entity.pdbx_description
1 polymer ?
#
loop_
_entity_poly.entity_id
_entity_poly.type
_entity_poly.pdbx_seq_one_letter_code
_entity_poly.pdbx_strand_id
1 'polypeptide(L)'
;MGSPPPKPGSLRARKRQETLERIAETGLRLFSRHGYEATTLDAIAEAAGISRRTFFYYFKSKEEILLDWQMRGFGAALRKAVLAQPEGKVPVEAVRDALLALSTGFRTQEFISIDRVMRSSETLKARKQAAYGLHEQALHAALIERWPDPVRSAPLRLVAMASLGAMRLAIEAWIQAGGDRPVDAFLRAAFAGLTAEFCTPSR
;
A
#
# COMPACT_ATOMS: atom_id res chain seq x y z
N MET A 1 -15.70 -18.83 21.86
CA MET A 1 -15.20 -19.77 20.84
C MET A 1 -15.45 -19.15 19.47
N GLY A 2 -14.41 -18.62 18.82
CA GLY A 2 -14.50 -18.04 17.48
C GLY A 2 -14.41 -19.15 16.44
N SER A 3 -15.31 -19.16 15.45
CA SER A 3 -15.25 -20.10 14.33
C SER A 3 -13.91 -19.95 13.58
N PRO A 4 -13.29 -21.06 13.14
CA PRO A 4 -12.02 -21.00 12.39
C PRO A 4 -12.18 -20.19 11.10
N PRO A 5 -11.10 -19.56 10.60
CA PRO A 5 -11.15 -18.81 9.36
C PRO A 5 -11.55 -19.71 8.19
N PRO A 6 -12.38 -19.23 7.24
CA PRO A 6 -12.83 -20.01 6.11
C PRO A 6 -11.68 -20.31 5.15
N LYS A 7 -11.68 -21.51 4.54
CA LYS A 7 -10.71 -21.90 3.52
C LYS A 7 -10.70 -20.89 2.35
N PRO A 8 -9.51 -20.52 1.80
CA PRO A 8 -9.41 -19.65 0.62
C PRO A 8 -10.26 -20.20 -0.53
N GLY A 9 -11.06 -19.33 -1.19
CA GLY A 9 -11.94 -19.72 -2.31
C GLY A 9 -13.35 -20.20 -1.93
N SER A 10 -13.70 -20.32 -0.63
CA SER A 10 -15.08 -20.68 -0.24
C SER A 10 -16.04 -19.51 -0.45
N LEU A 11 -17.33 -19.81 -0.73
CA LEU A 11 -18.42 -18.79 -0.80
C LEU A 11 -18.44 -17.89 0.45
N ARG A 12 -18.11 -18.46 1.60
CA ARG A 12 -18.03 -17.75 2.87
C ARG A 12 -16.88 -16.76 2.91
N ALA A 13 -15.70 -17.14 2.37
CA ALA A 13 -14.54 -16.26 2.25
C ALA A 13 -14.84 -15.11 1.28
N ARG A 14 -15.46 -15.40 0.15
CA ARG A 14 -15.86 -14.38 -0.84
C ARG A 14 -16.86 -13.37 -0.27
N LYS A 15 -17.95 -13.83 0.37
CA LYS A 15 -18.92 -12.95 1.03
C LYS A 15 -18.30 -12.10 2.13
N ARG A 16 -17.36 -12.69 2.89
CA ARG A 16 -16.63 -11.95 3.92
C ARG A 16 -15.78 -10.84 3.30
N GLN A 17 -15.10 -11.12 2.21
CA GLN A 17 -14.28 -10.15 1.48
C GLN A 17 -15.13 -9.03 0.87
N GLU A 18 -16.24 -9.36 0.19
CA GLU A 18 -17.21 -8.41 -0.36
C GLU A 18 -17.77 -7.46 0.70
N THR A 19 -18.08 -7.99 1.89
CA THR A 19 -18.58 -7.16 3.00
C THR A 19 -17.50 -6.22 3.54
N LEU A 20 -16.27 -6.70 3.70
CA LEU A 20 -15.13 -5.91 4.16
C LEU A 20 -14.82 -4.78 3.18
N GLU A 21 -14.84 -5.05 1.87
CA GLU A 21 -14.66 -4.05 0.81
C GLU A 21 -15.76 -2.99 0.83
N ARG A 22 -17.01 -3.39 0.94
CA ARG A 22 -18.15 -2.46 1.03
C ARG A 22 -18.05 -1.53 2.24
N ILE A 23 -17.63 -2.03 3.42
CA ILE A 23 -17.43 -1.21 4.62
C ILE A 23 -16.31 -0.19 4.37
N ALA A 24 -15.18 -0.64 3.81
CA ALA A 24 -14.04 0.20 3.53
C ALA A 24 -14.38 1.32 2.52
N GLU A 25 -14.98 0.99 1.39
CA GLU A 25 -15.39 1.96 0.37
C GLU A 25 -16.41 2.98 0.92
N THR A 26 -17.36 2.51 1.74
CA THR A 26 -18.33 3.39 2.40
C THR A 26 -17.65 4.35 3.36
N GLY A 27 -16.73 3.86 4.20
CA GLY A 27 -15.97 4.68 5.13
C GLY A 27 -15.15 5.74 4.41
N LEU A 28 -14.40 5.36 3.37
CA LEU A 28 -13.58 6.27 2.57
C LEU A 28 -14.43 7.37 1.91
N ARG A 29 -15.58 7.02 1.37
CA ARG A 29 -16.53 7.97 0.77
C ARG A 29 -17.04 8.99 1.80
N LEU A 30 -17.37 8.52 3.01
CA LEU A 30 -17.82 9.41 4.09
C LEU A 30 -16.68 10.29 4.59
N PHE A 31 -15.46 9.78 4.75
CA PHE A 31 -14.29 10.59 5.09
C PHE A 31 -14.02 11.69 4.07
N SER A 32 -14.17 11.38 2.78
CA SER A 32 -13.99 12.38 1.71
C SER A 32 -15.07 13.45 1.70
N ARG A 33 -16.32 13.10 2.07
CA ARG A 33 -17.48 14.03 2.04
C ARG A 33 -17.60 14.89 3.29
N HIS A 34 -17.42 14.29 4.46
CA HIS A 34 -17.72 14.90 5.75
C HIS A 34 -16.48 15.21 6.57
N GLY A 35 -15.31 14.75 6.11
CA GLY A 35 -14.07 14.79 6.89
C GLY A 35 -13.95 13.59 7.83
N TYR A 36 -12.71 13.25 8.15
CA TYR A 36 -12.39 12.08 8.97
C TYR A 36 -12.93 12.19 10.40
N GLU A 37 -12.70 13.35 11.06
CA GLU A 37 -13.09 13.53 12.46
C GLU A 37 -14.61 13.52 12.65
N ALA A 38 -15.35 14.15 11.74
CA ALA A 38 -16.81 14.23 11.79
C ALA A 38 -17.51 12.89 11.43
N THR A 39 -16.82 11.96 10.80
CA THR A 39 -17.39 10.65 10.44
C THR A 39 -17.35 9.69 11.60
N THR A 40 -18.51 9.24 12.05
CA THR A 40 -18.65 8.26 13.13
C THR A 40 -18.70 6.82 12.64
N LEU A 41 -18.36 5.87 13.51
CA LEU A 41 -18.51 4.43 13.20
C LEU A 41 -19.97 4.04 12.93
N ASP A 42 -20.90 4.67 13.64
CA ASP A 42 -22.34 4.43 13.47
C ASP A 42 -22.80 4.89 12.07
N ALA A 43 -22.37 6.06 11.63
CA ALA A 43 -22.64 6.54 10.27
C ALA A 43 -22.08 5.61 9.18
N ILE A 44 -20.88 5.05 9.41
CA ILE A 44 -20.28 4.09 8.46
C ILE A 44 -21.08 2.77 8.46
N ALA A 45 -21.45 2.24 9.63
CA ALA A 45 -22.20 1.00 9.74
C ALA A 45 -23.58 1.14 9.08
N GLU A 46 -24.30 2.23 9.35
CA GLU A 46 -25.60 2.55 8.77
C GLU A 46 -25.50 2.65 7.23
N ALA A 47 -24.58 3.45 6.74
CA ALA A 47 -24.39 3.63 5.30
C ALA A 47 -23.91 2.37 4.57
N ALA A 48 -23.22 1.46 5.27
CA ALA A 48 -22.82 0.15 4.74
C ALA A 48 -23.93 -0.92 4.88
N GLY A 49 -25.08 -0.60 5.49
CA GLY A 49 -26.18 -1.52 5.70
C GLY A 49 -25.85 -2.65 6.66
N ILE A 50 -25.09 -2.39 7.72
CA ILE A 50 -24.68 -3.37 8.72
C ILE A 50 -24.90 -2.85 10.16
N SER A 51 -24.95 -3.76 11.12
CA SER A 51 -24.97 -3.38 12.53
C SER A 51 -23.56 -2.93 12.99
N ARG A 52 -23.52 -2.09 14.05
CA ARG A 52 -22.28 -1.72 14.74
C ARG A 52 -21.48 -2.96 15.19
N ARG A 53 -22.15 -4.01 15.69
CA ARG A 53 -21.51 -5.29 16.04
C ARG A 53 -20.84 -5.93 14.82
N THR A 54 -21.49 -5.89 13.66
CA THR A 54 -20.93 -6.40 12.42
C THR A 54 -19.73 -5.58 11.97
N PHE A 55 -19.79 -4.25 12.13
CA PHE A 55 -18.63 -3.39 11.86
C PHE A 55 -17.41 -3.84 12.67
N PHE A 56 -17.53 -4.00 14.00
CA PHE A 56 -16.43 -4.42 14.88
C PHE A 56 -15.93 -5.85 14.62
N TYR A 57 -16.68 -6.66 13.92
CA TYR A 57 -16.20 -7.96 13.44
C TYR A 57 -15.16 -7.81 12.31
N TYR A 58 -15.26 -6.74 11.50
CA TYR A 58 -14.37 -6.48 10.38
C TYR A 58 -13.26 -5.48 10.69
N PHE A 59 -13.57 -4.42 11.40
CA PHE A 59 -12.67 -3.31 11.72
C PHE A 59 -12.79 -2.93 13.19
N LYS A 60 -11.67 -2.77 13.87
CA LYS A 60 -11.66 -2.35 15.29
C LYS A 60 -11.84 -0.84 15.44
N SER A 61 -11.54 -0.07 14.40
CA SER A 61 -11.66 1.38 14.41
C SER A 61 -11.79 1.93 12.98
N LYS A 62 -12.13 3.22 12.87
CA LYS A 62 -12.19 3.90 11.56
C LYS A 62 -10.80 4.08 10.93
N GLU A 63 -9.75 4.13 11.74
CA GLU A 63 -8.35 4.14 11.30
C GLU A 63 -7.98 2.87 10.54
N GLU A 64 -8.50 1.71 10.97
CA GLU A 64 -8.23 0.45 10.28
C GLU A 64 -8.78 0.44 8.86
N ILE A 65 -9.87 1.16 8.57
CA ILE A 65 -10.38 1.32 7.21
C ILE A 65 -9.34 1.99 6.31
N LEU A 66 -8.72 3.08 6.78
CA LEU A 66 -7.69 3.81 6.02
C LEU A 66 -6.45 2.97 5.79
N LEU A 67 -6.01 2.25 6.84
CA LEU A 67 -4.84 1.37 6.76
C LEU A 67 -5.11 0.19 5.83
N ASP A 68 -6.27 -0.44 5.97
CA ASP A 68 -6.65 -1.55 5.12
C ASP A 68 -6.73 -1.13 3.64
N TRP A 69 -7.29 0.03 3.35
CA TRP A 69 -7.31 0.57 1.99
C TRP A 69 -5.89 0.78 1.43
N GLN A 70 -5.01 1.39 2.22
CA GLN A 70 -3.64 1.67 1.81
C GLN A 70 -2.78 0.41 1.68
N MET A 71 -3.06 -0.59 2.51
CA MET A 71 -2.29 -1.85 2.60
C MET A 71 -2.88 -2.96 1.74
N ARG A 72 -4.18 -2.89 1.43
CA ARG A 72 -4.92 -3.99 0.82
C ARG A 72 -4.34 -4.38 -0.53
N GLY A 73 -3.79 -5.58 -0.55
CA GLY A 73 -3.30 -6.20 -1.76
C GLY A 73 -1.97 -5.64 -2.30
N PHE A 74 -1.49 -4.47 -1.84
CA PHE A 74 -0.27 -3.88 -2.38
C PHE A 74 0.95 -4.79 -2.21
N GLY A 75 1.19 -5.32 -1.01
CA GLY A 75 2.32 -6.23 -0.75
C GLY A 75 2.25 -7.50 -1.60
N ALA A 76 1.06 -8.10 -1.72
CA ALA A 76 0.85 -9.28 -2.55
C ALA A 76 0.99 -8.98 -4.05
N ALA A 77 0.46 -7.83 -4.50
CA ALA A 77 0.59 -7.38 -5.88
C ALA A 77 2.06 -7.07 -6.23
N LEU A 78 2.77 -6.37 -5.35
CA LEU A 78 4.19 -6.06 -5.52
C LEU A 78 5.04 -7.33 -5.55
N ARG A 79 4.81 -8.28 -4.63
CA ARG A 79 5.46 -9.59 -4.67
C ARG A 79 5.24 -10.27 -6.01
N LYS A 80 3.99 -10.40 -6.46
CA LYS A 80 3.65 -11.02 -7.74
C LYS A 80 4.34 -10.31 -8.91
N ALA A 81 4.35 -8.99 -8.92
CA ALA A 81 4.98 -8.19 -9.97
C ALA A 81 6.51 -8.33 -9.99
N VAL A 82 7.17 -8.41 -8.84
CA VAL A 82 8.62 -8.64 -8.72
C VAL A 82 9.00 -10.05 -9.19
N LEU A 83 8.24 -11.07 -8.77
CA LEU A 83 8.50 -12.45 -9.18
C LEU A 83 8.29 -12.68 -10.69
N ALA A 84 7.42 -11.89 -11.31
CA ALA A 84 7.15 -11.95 -12.76
C ALA A 84 8.17 -11.21 -13.63
N GLN A 85 9.16 -10.52 -13.04
CA GLN A 85 10.17 -9.81 -13.83
C GLN A 85 11.08 -10.79 -14.60
N PRO A 86 11.58 -10.41 -15.79
CA PRO A 86 12.47 -11.24 -16.57
C PRO A 86 13.73 -11.69 -15.80
N GLU A 87 14.25 -12.85 -16.17
CA GLU A 87 15.55 -13.34 -15.66
C GLU A 87 16.69 -12.39 -16.10
N GLY A 88 17.72 -12.31 -15.27
CA GLY A 88 18.87 -11.43 -15.55
C GLY A 88 18.71 -9.97 -15.15
N LYS A 89 17.50 -9.53 -14.77
CA LYS A 89 17.27 -8.17 -14.29
C LYS A 89 17.89 -7.98 -12.89
N VAL A 90 18.52 -6.82 -12.66
CA VAL A 90 19.02 -6.51 -11.33
C VAL A 90 17.86 -6.14 -10.36
N PRO A 91 18.00 -6.45 -9.05
CA PRO A 91 16.90 -6.34 -8.10
C PRO A 91 16.23 -4.97 -8.05
N VAL A 92 16.99 -3.87 -8.05
CA VAL A 92 16.44 -2.50 -7.99
C VAL A 92 15.60 -2.16 -9.22
N GLU A 93 16.00 -2.59 -10.40
CA GLU A 93 15.25 -2.38 -11.66
C GLU A 93 13.98 -3.24 -11.68
N ALA A 94 14.06 -4.47 -11.17
CA ALA A 94 12.90 -5.34 -11.06
C ALA A 94 11.82 -4.72 -10.14
N VAL A 95 12.23 -4.13 -9.01
CA VAL A 95 11.30 -3.43 -8.12
C VAL A 95 10.74 -2.16 -8.78
N ARG A 96 11.59 -1.35 -9.42
CA ARG A 96 11.15 -0.17 -10.19
C ARG A 96 10.05 -0.53 -11.18
N ASP A 97 10.31 -1.53 -12.01
CA ASP A 97 9.40 -1.90 -13.09
C ASP A 97 8.12 -2.56 -12.56
N ALA A 98 8.20 -3.30 -11.46
CA ALA A 98 7.03 -3.80 -10.74
C ALA A 98 6.16 -2.65 -10.21
N LEU A 99 6.75 -1.63 -9.61
CA LEU A 99 6.03 -0.44 -9.11
C LEU A 99 5.41 0.36 -10.25
N LEU A 100 6.12 0.53 -11.37
CA LEU A 100 5.58 1.19 -12.57
C LEU A 100 4.39 0.42 -13.14
N ALA A 101 4.45 -0.90 -13.21
CA ALA A 101 3.31 -1.71 -13.65
C ALA A 101 2.10 -1.56 -12.72
N LEU A 102 2.31 -1.48 -11.42
CA LEU A 102 1.23 -1.30 -10.44
C LEU A 102 0.65 0.13 -10.44
N SER A 103 1.38 1.11 -10.97
CA SER A 103 0.92 2.50 -11.02
C SER A 103 -0.13 2.78 -12.11
N THR A 104 -0.32 1.89 -13.07
CA THR A 104 -1.20 2.09 -14.24
C THR A 104 -2.69 2.17 -13.92
N GLY A 105 -3.12 1.74 -12.74
CA GLY A 105 -4.53 1.80 -12.29
C GLY A 105 -4.79 2.79 -11.15
N PHE A 106 -3.90 3.74 -10.94
CA PHE A 106 -3.95 4.60 -9.75
C PHE A 106 -5.10 5.61 -9.83
N ARG A 107 -6.01 5.57 -8.83
CA ARG A 107 -7.13 6.50 -8.71
C ARG A 107 -6.67 7.78 -8.02
N THR A 108 -6.13 8.71 -8.81
CA THR A 108 -5.41 9.92 -8.36
C THR A 108 -6.15 10.72 -7.29
N GLN A 109 -7.38 11.13 -7.56
CA GLN A 109 -8.13 12.01 -6.65
C GLN A 109 -8.51 11.30 -5.34
N GLU A 110 -8.85 10.03 -5.40
CA GLU A 110 -9.16 9.23 -4.23
C GLU A 110 -7.92 9.07 -3.33
N PHE A 111 -6.77 8.75 -3.93
CA PHE A 111 -5.51 8.61 -3.20
C PHE A 111 -5.10 9.92 -2.51
N ILE A 112 -5.14 11.06 -3.22
CA ILE A 112 -4.80 12.38 -2.66
C ILE A 112 -5.74 12.73 -1.49
N SER A 113 -7.03 12.46 -1.63
CA SER A 113 -8.02 12.72 -0.58
C SER A 113 -7.74 11.89 0.67
N ILE A 114 -7.42 10.61 0.51
CA ILE A 114 -7.09 9.70 1.61
C ILE A 114 -5.74 10.08 2.25
N ASP A 115 -4.72 10.39 1.45
CA ASP A 115 -3.44 10.85 1.98
C ASP A 115 -3.59 12.12 2.83
N ARG A 116 -4.44 13.06 2.41
CA ARG A 116 -4.77 14.25 3.21
C ARG A 116 -5.36 13.88 4.56
N VAL A 117 -6.27 12.92 4.60
CA VAL A 117 -6.83 12.40 5.86
C VAL A 117 -5.74 11.73 6.69
N MET A 118 -4.87 10.91 6.09
CA MET A 118 -3.77 10.25 6.80
C MET A 118 -2.75 11.24 7.39
N ARG A 119 -2.65 12.43 6.83
CA ARG A 119 -1.78 13.52 7.33
C ARG A 119 -2.45 14.41 8.38
N SER A 120 -3.75 14.31 8.59
CA SER A 120 -4.50 15.18 9.51
C SER A 120 -4.27 14.87 11.01
N SER A 121 -3.72 13.70 11.34
CA SER A 121 -3.53 13.25 12.72
C SER A 121 -2.16 12.60 12.89
N GLU A 122 -1.49 12.88 14.01
CA GLU A 122 -0.19 12.26 14.34
C GLU A 122 -0.33 10.74 14.51
N THR A 123 -1.44 10.27 15.07
CA THR A 123 -1.72 8.83 15.19
C THR A 123 -1.79 8.16 13.82
N LEU A 124 -2.48 8.79 12.84
CA LEU A 124 -2.56 8.26 11.48
C LEU A 124 -1.21 8.30 10.77
N LYS A 125 -0.43 9.36 10.96
CA LYS A 125 0.94 9.46 10.43
C LYS A 125 1.82 8.34 10.96
N ALA A 126 1.81 8.09 12.28
CA ALA A 126 2.59 7.03 12.91
C ALA A 126 2.18 5.64 12.37
N ARG A 127 0.89 5.37 12.21
CA ARG A 127 0.39 4.12 11.63
C ARG A 127 0.79 3.96 10.17
N LYS A 128 0.75 5.03 9.38
CA LYS A 128 1.23 5.04 7.99
C LYS A 128 2.71 4.67 7.92
N GLN A 129 3.53 5.23 8.80
CA GLN A 129 4.96 4.88 8.87
C GLN A 129 5.19 3.41 9.25
N ALA A 130 4.43 2.89 10.23
CA ALA A 130 4.51 1.48 10.59
C ALA A 130 4.13 0.55 9.41
N ALA A 131 3.17 0.95 8.58
CA ALA A 131 2.76 0.22 7.40
C ALA A 131 3.89 0.08 6.36
N TYR A 132 4.74 1.09 6.18
CA TYR A 132 5.90 1.00 5.30
C TYR A 132 6.88 -0.09 5.75
N GLY A 133 7.06 -0.29 7.06
CA GLY A 133 7.88 -1.38 7.60
C GLY A 133 7.38 -2.77 7.21
N LEU A 134 6.06 -2.96 7.18
CA LEU A 134 5.44 -4.22 6.73
C LEU A 134 5.64 -4.43 5.22
N HIS A 135 5.53 -3.38 4.42
CA HIS A 135 5.81 -3.46 2.97
C HIS A 135 7.29 -3.78 2.70
N GLU A 136 8.21 -3.18 3.48
CA GLU A 136 9.63 -3.49 3.37
C GLU A 136 9.92 -4.96 3.64
N GLN A 137 9.36 -5.52 4.72
CA GLN A 137 9.51 -6.94 5.04
C GLN A 137 8.94 -7.83 3.93
N ALA A 138 7.76 -7.51 3.40
CA ALA A 138 7.12 -8.26 2.33
C ALA A 138 7.94 -8.20 1.02
N LEU A 139 8.47 -7.03 0.68
CA LEU A 139 9.32 -6.85 -0.50
C LEU A 139 10.65 -7.60 -0.33
N HIS A 140 11.29 -7.50 0.83
CA HIS A 140 12.53 -8.24 1.11
C HIS A 140 12.32 -9.75 0.97
N ALA A 141 11.22 -10.29 1.52
CA ALA A 141 10.88 -11.71 1.34
C ALA A 141 10.71 -12.09 -0.14
N ALA A 142 10.05 -11.25 -0.94
CA ALA A 142 9.91 -11.47 -2.38
C ALA A 142 11.25 -11.43 -3.13
N LEU A 143 12.15 -10.54 -2.72
CA LEU A 143 13.50 -10.45 -3.30
C LEU A 143 14.34 -11.67 -2.97
N ILE A 144 14.29 -12.18 -1.73
CA ILE A 144 14.97 -13.43 -1.34
C ILE A 144 14.43 -14.62 -2.14
N GLU A 145 13.12 -14.70 -2.33
CA GLU A 145 12.49 -15.76 -3.12
C GLU A 145 12.96 -15.74 -4.58
N ARG A 146 13.10 -14.54 -5.16
CA ARG A 146 13.52 -14.35 -6.55
C ARG A 146 15.03 -14.54 -6.77
N TRP A 147 15.84 -14.20 -5.78
CA TRP A 147 17.30 -14.33 -5.79
C TRP A 147 17.75 -15.11 -4.53
N PRO A 148 17.62 -16.45 -4.51
CA PRO A 148 17.77 -17.28 -3.31
C PRO A 148 19.24 -17.55 -2.95
N ASP A 149 20.04 -16.51 -2.79
CA ASP A 149 21.42 -16.58 -2.31
C ASP A 149 21.50 -16.00 -0.89
N PRO A 150 21.85 -16.82 0.13
CA PRO A 150 21.94 -16.36 1.52
C PRO A 150 22.89 -15.18 1.71
N VAL A 151 23.99 -15.10 0.95
CA VAL A 151 24.96 -13.99 1.02
C VAL A 151 24.33 -12.67 0.59
N ARG A 152 23.32 -12.70 -0.26
CA ARG A 152 22.60 -11.54 -0.77
C ARG A 152 21.48 -11.05 0.15
N SER A 153 21.16 -11.73 1.25
CA SER A 153 20.02 -11.36 2.10
C SER A 153 20.12 -9.91 2.61
N ALA A 154 21.27 -9.49 3.16
CA ALA A 154 21.46 -8.12 3.64
C ALA A 154 21.46 -7.09 2.48
N PRO A 155 22.19 -7.28 1.37
CA PRO A 155 22.07 -6.42 0.18
C PRO A 155 20.64 -6.31 -0.37
N LEU A 156 19.89 -7.41 -0.45
CA LEU A 156 18.49 -7.39 -0.91
C LEU A 156 17.57 -6.64 0.04
N ARG A 157 17.87 -6.64 1.34
CA ARG A 157 17.14 -5.81 2.30
C ARG A 157 17.38 -4.33 2.05
N LEU A 158 18.61 -3.92 1.77
CA LEU A 158 18.93 -2.53 1.39
C LEU A 158 18.20 -2.13 0.11
N VAL A 159 18.11 -3.02 -0.89
CA VAL A 159 17.31 -2.77 -2.09
C VAL A 159 15.85 -2.55 -1.73
N ALA A 160 15.25 -3.36 -0.85
CA ALA A 160 13.86 -3.20 -0.42
C ALA A 160 13.65 -1.83 0.26
N MET A 161 14.51 -1.47 1.22
CA MET A 161 14.45 -0.19 1.94
C MET A 161 14.59 1.00 0.98
N ALA A 162 15.61 1.01 0.14
CA ALA A 162 15.89 2.09 -0.80
C ALA A 162 14.76 2.25 -1.84
N SER A 163 14.25 1.14 -2.38
CA SER A 163 13.17 1.16 -3.37
C SER A 163 11.86 1.68 -2.80
N LEU A 164 11.48 1.27 -1.58
CA LEU A 164 10.28 1.80 -0.93
C LEU A 164 10.48 3.24 -0.45
N GLY A 165 11.70 3.64 -0.08
CA GLY A 165 12.06 5.03 0.16
C GLY A 165 11.87 5.89 -1.08
N ALA A 166 12.38 5.45 -2.23
CA ALA A 166 12.19 6.12 -3.52
C ALA A 166 10.72 6.22 -3.92
N MET A 167 9.95 5.13 -3.76
CA MET A 167 8.50 5.14 -3.97
C MET A 167 7.79 6.17 -3.09
N ARG A 168 8.14 6.23 -1.79
CA ARG A 168 7.55 7.18 -0.85
C ARG A 168 7.82 8.63 -1.28
N LEU A 169 9.05 8.96 -1.62
CA LEU A 169 9.43 10.30 -2.09
C LEU A 169 8.73 10.65 -3.41
N ALA A 170 8.60 9.69 -4.33
CA ALA A 170 7.86 9.87 -5.58
C ALA A 170 6.38 10.20 -5.33
N ILE A 171 5.73 9.46 -4.43
CA ILE A 171 4.32 9.69 -4.05
C ILE A 171 4.16 11.05 -3.35
N GLU A 172 5.06 11.41 -2.46
CA GLU A 172 5.04 12.70 -1.77
C GLU A 172 5.17 13.88 -2.77
N ALA A 173 6.13 13.81 -3.69
CA ALA A 173 6.30 14.81 -4.75
C ALA A 173 5.08 14.89 -5.68
N TRP A 174 4.51 13.75 -6.03
CA TRP A 174 3.31 13.67 -6.87
C TRP A 174 2.08 14.30 -6.19
N ILE A 175 1.89 14.07 -4.88
CA ILE A 175 0.81 14.69 -4.11
C ILE A 175 1.02 16.20 -3.99
N GLN A 176 2.25 16.66 -3.76
CA GLN A 176 2.59 18.09 -3.70
C GLN A 176 2.32 18.79 -5.04
N ALA A 177 2.51 18.10 -6.14
CA ALA A 177 2.17 18.59 -7.49
C ALA A 177 0.66 18.49 -7.79
N GLY A 178 -0.19 18.08 -6.82
CA GLY A 178 -1.64 17.98 -7.02
C GLY A 178 -2.10 16.85 -7.94
N GLY A 179 -1.21 15.92 -8.31
CA GLY A 179 -1.52 14.83 -9.22
C GLY A 179 -1.73 15.27 -10.68
N ASP A 180 -1.09 16.38 -11.08
CA ASP A 180 -1.20 16.99 -12.41
C ASP A 180 -0.61 16.13 -13.53
N ARG A 181 0.33 15.24 -13.19
CA ARG A 181 0.95 14.26 -14.08
C ARG A 181 0.78 12.85 -13.53
N PRO A 182 0.88 11.81 -14.37
CA PRO A 182 0.85 10.42 -13.91
C PRO A 182 1.94 10.13 -12.88
N VAL A 183 1.61 9.34 -11.86
CA VAL A 183 2.53 9.00 -10.76
C VAL A 183 3.78 8.24 -11.22
N ASP A 184 3.71 7.55 -12.36
CA ASP A 184 4.85 6.83 -12.96
C ASP A 184 6.01 7.76 -13.35
N ALA A 185 5.73 9.02 -13.75
CA ALA A 185 6.76 10.01 -14.03
C ALA A 185 7.59 10.34 -12.77
N PHE A 186 6.94 10.45 -11.63
CA PHE A 186 7.60 10.70 -10.34
C PHE A 186 8.36 9.46 -9.85
N LEU A 187 7.81 8.26 -10.06
CA LEU A 187 8.50 7.00 -9.77
C LEU A 187 9.78 6.88 -10.60
N ARG A 188 9.72 7.12 -11.91
CA ARG A 188 10.91 7.09 -12.78
C ARG A 188 11.97 8.08 -12.31
N ALA A 189 11.58 9.31 -11.98
CA ALA A 189 12.51 10.34 -11.51
C ALA A 189 13.18 9.94 -10.19
N ALA A 190 12.43 9.42 -9.22
CA ALA A 190 12.96 8.98 -7.94
C ALA A 190 13.94 7.82 -8.08
N PHE A 191 13.62 6.81 -8.93
CA PHE A 191 14.52 5.70 -9.19
C PHE A 191 15.76 6.10 -10.01
N ALA A 192 15.64 7.06 -10.93
CA ALA A 192 16.78 7.63 -11.64
C ALA A 192 17.74 8.33 -10.67
N GLY A 193 17.22 9.14 -9.75
CA GLY A 193 18.01 9.76 -8.68
C GLY A 193 18.69 8.74 -7.78
N LEU A 194 17.94 7.71 -7.32
CA LEU A 194 18.49 6.63 -6.52
C LEU A 194 19.68 5.96 -7.24
N THR A 195 19.54 5.64 -8.52
CA THR A 195 20.60 5.00 -9.31
C THR A 195 21.80 5.92 -9.51
N ALA A 196 21.57 7.21 -9.79
CA ALA A 196 22.64 8.18 -9.98
C ALA A 196 23.52 8.34 -8.74
N GLU A 197 22.92 8.44 -7.56
CA GLU A 197 23.66 8.64 -6.31
C GLU A 197 24.38 7.38 -5.80
N PHE A 198 23.84 6.19 -6.08
CA PHE A 198 24.42 4.93 -5.57
C PHE A 198 25.28 4.18 -6.59
N CYS A 199 25.15 4.44 -7.90
CA CYS A 199 25.86 3.71 -8.95
C CYS A 199 26.88 4.57 -9.70
N THR A 200 27.08 5.85 -9.36
CA THR A 200 28.10 6.68 -9.97
C THR A 200 29.46 6.34 -9.34
N PRO A 201 30.45 5.83 -10.10
CA PRO A 201 31.79 5.64 -9.56
C PRO A 201 32.34 6.99 -9.13
N SER A 202 32.91 7.04 -7.91
CA SER A 202 33.68 8.21 -7.45
C SER A 202 34.75 8.54 -8.49
N ARG A 203 34.75 9.78 -8.97
CA ARG A 203 35.81 10.31 -9.83
C ARG A 203 37.11 10.44 -9.05
#